data_a1a74541527efc208f20bad43acb8e1f
#
_entry.id   a1a74541527efc208f20bad43acb8e1f
#
_cell.length_a   1.000
_cell.length_b   1.000
_cell.length_c   1.000
_cell.angle_alpha   90.00
_cell.angle_beta   90.00
_cell.angle_gamma   90.00
#
_symmetry.space_group_name_H-M   'P 1'
#
loop_
_entity.id
_entity.type
_entity.pdbx_description
1 polymer ?
#
loop_
_entity_poly.entity_id
_entity_poly.type
_entity_poly.pdbx_seq_one_letter_code
_entity_poly.pdbx_strand_id
1 'polypeptide(L)'
;MHRSGWGRTLIAIIGGGVLASAVAVLPAVGQDSPPHPVVDIGTGRLVAKGAAVDVPVTYTCGPGDLVFGYLYMGLTQRTQQGRLAQGFGFTDDIVCDGTPHTVIVRVTPDAFFGGVAFKSGVALATATLVVRLEGFTTEVESVSEEIRLRA
;
A
#
# COMPACT_ATOMS: atom_id res chain seq x y z
N MET A 1 -14.67 -75.83 46.36
CA MET A 1 -15.62 -76.82 45.71
C MET A 1 -16.16 -76.18 44.46
N HIS A 2 -16.06 -76.92 43.35
CA HIS A 2 -16.70 -76.85 42.04
C HIS A 2 -16.26 -75.67 41.09
N ARG A 3 -15.49 -76.02 40.08
CA ARG A 3 -15.68 -76.65 38.73
C ARG A 3 -16.28 -75.68 37.77
N SER A 4 -15.49 -75.25 36.84
CA SER A 4 -15.28 -75.68 35.42
C SER A 4 -16.35 -75.18 34.47
N GLY A 5 -15.90 -74.53 33.40
CA GLY A 5 -16.67 -74.23 32.22
C GLY A 5 -15.81 -73.65 31.09
N TRP A 6 -15.26 -74.58 30.30
CA TRP A 6 -14.60 -74.25 29.05
C TRP A 6 -15.64 -73.97 27.98
N GLY A 7 -15.57 -72.75 27.35
CA GLY A 7 -16.30 -72.45 26.14
C GLY A 7 -15.33 -71.93 25.10
N ARG A 8 -14.89 -72.81 24.19
CA ARG A 8 -14.16 -72.35 22.99
C ARG A 8 -15.17 -71.79 21.99
N THR A 9 -15.08 -70.52 21.69
CA THR A 9 -15.80 -69.95 20.59
C THR A 9 -14.77 -69.44 19.54
N LEU A 10 -14.82 -70.11 18.38
CA LEU A 10 -14.10 -69.72 17.17
C LEU A 10 -14.75 -68.48 16.63
N ILE A 11 -13.98 -67.36 16.54
CA ILE A 11 -14.41 -66.17 15.85
C ILE A 11 -13.69 -66.13 14.49
N ALA A 12 -14.47 -66.19 13.44
CA ALA A 12 -14.05 -66.06 12.06
C ALA A 12 -13.56 -64.62 11.81
N ILE A 13 -12.34 -64.53 11.29
CA ILE A 13 -11.77 -63.27 10.86
C ILE A 13 -12.36 -62.94 9.48
N ILE A 14 -13.30 -62.01 9.45
CA ILE A 14 -13.78 -61.39 8.21
C ILE A 14 -12.80 -60.26 7.86
N GLY A 15 -12.01 -60.48 6.83
CA GLY A 15 -11.11 -59.47 6.27
C GLY A 15 -11.89 -58.33 5.66
N GLY A 16 -12.05 -57.26 6.43
CA GLY A 16 -12.55 -55.96 5.90
C GLY A 16 -11.39 -55.19 5.28
N GLY A 17 -11.34 -55.17 3.95
CA GLY A 17 -10.40 -54.32 3.23
C GLY A 17 -10.75 -52.85 3.48
N VAL A 18 -9.86 -52.14 4.19
CA VAL A 18 -9.92 -50.66 4.33
C VAL A 18 -9.45 -50.07 3.02
N LEU A 19 -10.37 -49.62 2.18
CA LEU A 19 -10.06 -48.73 1.04
C LEU A 19 -9.65 -47.38 1.61
N ALA A 20 -8.37 -47.15 1.72
CA ALA A 20 -7.81 -45.83 2.01
C ALA A 20 -8.07 -44.92 0.82
N SER A 21 -9.13 -44.13 0.89
CA SER A 21 -9.37 -43.04 -0.05
C SER A 21 -8.30 -41.95 0.20
N ALA A 22 -7.28 -41.90 -0.64
CA ALA A 22 -6.32 -40.79 -0.67
C ALA A 22 -7.06 -39.56 -1.15
N VAL A 23 -7.45 -38.70 -0.24
CA VAL A 23 -7.91 -37.33 -0.57
C VAL A 23 -6.68 -36.57 -1.02
N ALA A 24 -6.52 -36.37 -2.34
CA ALA A 24 -5.52 -35.48 -2.87
C ALA A 24 -5.91 -34.05 -2.45
N VAL A 25 -5.24 -33.51 -1.43
CA VAL A 25 -5.29 -32.10 -1.09
C VAL A 25 -4.54 -31.38 -2.21
N LEU A 26 -5.29 -30.83 -3.18
CA LEU A 26 -4.73 -29.89 -4.14
C LEU A 26 -4.26 -28.67 -3.33
N PRO A 27 -2.99 -28.23 -3.50
CA PRO A 27 -2.59 -26.98 -2.92
C PRO A 27 -3.52 -25.90 -3.47
N ALA A 28 -4.18 -25.15 -2.59
CA ALA A 28 -4.89 -23.95 -2.97
C ALA A 28 -3.84 -23.06 -3.64
N VAL A 29 -3.98 -22.85 -4.94
CA VAL A 29 -3.23 -21.81 -5.66
C VAL A 29 -3.70 -20.52 -5.00
N GLY A 30 -2.88 -19.98 -4.09
CA GLY A 30 -3.13 -18.66 -3.53
C GLY A 30 -3.26 -17.73 -4.75
N GLN A 31 -4.41 -17.10 -4.89
CA GLN A 31 -4.50 -15.95 -5.75
C GLN A 31 -3.55 -14.92 -5.11
N ASP A 32 -2.36 -14.79 -5.68
CA ASP A 32 -1.46 -13.70 -5.35
C ASP A 32 -2.21 -12.43 -5.71
N SER A 33 -2.85 -11.82 -4.70
CA SER A 33 -3.33 -10.45 -4.85
C SER A 33 -2.12 -9.62 -5.25
N PRO A 34 -2.23 -8.75 -6.26
CA PRO A 34 -1.12 -7.87 -6.61
C PRO A 34 -0.66 -7.16 -5.33
N PRO A 35 0.65 -6.97 -5.14
CA PRO A 35 1.15 -6.29 -3.96
C PRO A 35 0.48 -4.91 -3.88
N HIS A 36 -0.09 -4.60 -2.72
CA HIS A 36 -0.69 -3.29 -2.49
C HIS A 36 0.34 -2.20 -2.79
N PRO A 37 -0.09 -1.08 -3.38
CA PRO A 37 0.81 0.02 -3.63
C PRO A 37 1.43 0.52 -2.32
N VAL A 38 2.68 0.97 -2.39
CA VAL A 38 3.43 1.53 -1.26
C VAL A 38 3.87 2.92 -1.65
N VAL A 39 3.80 3.86 -0.71
CA VAL A 39 4.20 5.26 -0.91
C VAL A 39 5.10 5.71 0.22
N ASP A 40 6.20 6.39 -0.11
CA ASP A 40 7.16 6.99 0.82
C ASP A 40 7.41 8.45 0.40
N ILE A 41 7.39 9.37 1.37
CA ILE A 41 7.50 10.82 1.11
C ILE A 41 8.87 11.31 1.56
N GLY A 42 9.62 11.88 0.67
CA GLY A 42 10.95 12.42 0.97
C GLY A 42 10.94 13.87 1.49
N THR A 43 12.14 14.38 1.76
CA THR A 43 12.34 15.77 2.18
C THR A 43 11.96 16.75 1.08
N GLY A 44 11.13 17.75 1.39
CA GLY A 44 10.72 18.79 0.45
C GLY A 44 11.80 19.88 0.25
N ARG A 45 11.98 20.33 -0.99
CA ARG A 45 12.86 21.44 -1.36
C ARG A 45 12.05 22.68 -1.74
N LEU A 46 12.29 23.78 -1.06
CA LEU A 46 11.66 25.07 -1.38
C LEU A 46 12.13 25.59 -2.73
N VAL A 47 11.17 26.04 -3.53
CA VAL A 47 11.41 26.67 -4.83
C VAL A 47 10.90 28.10 -4.80
N ALA A 48 11.61 29.02 -5.47
CA ALA A 48 11.21 30.42 -5.58
C ALA A 48 10.79 31.05 -4.23
N LYS A 49 11.62 30.87 -3.19
CA LYS A 49 11.41 31.42 -1.84
C LYS A 49 10.12 30.89 -1.16
N GLY A 50 9.70 29.67 -1.49
CA GLY A 50 8.52 29.03 -0.92
C GLY A 50 7.22 29.25 -1.71
N ALA A 51 7.30 29.81 -2.91
CA ALA A 51 6.18 29.88 -3.84
C ALA A 51 5.83 28.47 -4.41
N ALA A 52 6.72 27.50 -4.23
CA ALA A 52 6.46 26.08 -4.45
C ALA A 52 7.38 25.24 -3.58
N VAL A 53 7.05 23.94 -3.47
CA VAL A 53 7.88 22.91 -2.85
C VAL A 53 7.97 21.73 -3.81
N ASP A 54 9.18 21.30 -4.15
CA ASP A 54 9.41 20.05 -4.85
C ASP A 54 9.61 18.95 -3.82
N VAL A 55 8.76 17.92 -3.86
CA VAL A 55 8.79 16.79 -2.92
C VAL A 55 9.03 15.51 -3.72
N PRO A 56 10.13 14.79 -3.46
CA PRO A 56 10.32 13.47 -4.02
C PRO A 56 9.36 12.49 -3.33
N VAL A 57 8.61 11.74 -4.12
CA VAL A 57 7.75 10.66 -3.64
C VAL A 57 8.17 9.38 -4.31
N THR A 58 8.55 8.39 -3.51
CA THR A 58 8.85 7.05 -3.99
C THR A 58 7.63 6.17 -3.83
N TYR A 59 7.26 5.48 -4.87
CA TYR A 59 6.13 4.57 -4.85
C TYR A 59 6.45 3.26 -5.56
N THR A 60 5.70 2.21 -5.20
CA THR A 60 5.70 0.93 -5.90
C THR A 60 4.25 0.53 -6.13
N CYS A 61 3.90 0.12 -7.34
CA CYS A 61 2.62 -0.50 -7.65
C CYS A 61 2.85 -1.82 -8.39
N GLY A 62 1.89 -2.73 -8.33
CA GLY A 62 2.00 -4.06 -8.93
C GLY A 62 2.26 -3.99 -10.43
N PRO A 63 2.94 -5.01 -11.01
CA PRO A 63 3.16 -5.06 -12.44
C PRO A 63 1.84 -5.30 -13.19
N GLY A 64 1.63 -4.57 -14.27
CA GLY A 64 0.45 -4.72 -15.13
C GLY A 64 0.24 -3.52 -16.03
N ASP A 65 -0.63 -3.68 -17.02
CA ASP A 65 -0.99 -2.60 -17.93
C ASP A 65 -1.82 -1.55 -17.17
N LEU A 66 -1.25 -0.35 -17.08
CA LEU A 66 -1.86 0.76 -16.35
C LEU A 66 -3.02 1.34 -17.17
N VAL A 67 -4.25 1.26 -16.64
CA VAL A 67 -5.42 1.91 -17.23
C VAL A 67 -5.42 3.40 -16.88
N PHE A 68 -5.16 3.74 -15.62
CA PHE A 68 -4.87 5.08 -15.17
C PHE A 68 -4.09 5.05 -13.84
N GLY A 69 -3.31 6.09 -13.60
CA GLY A 69 -2.61 6.29 -12.34
C GLY A 69 -2.37 7.76 -12.10
N TYR A 70 -2.45 8.19 -10.86
CA TYR A 70 -2.05 9.53 -10.46
C TYR A 70 -1.63 9.56 -9.00
N LEU A 71 -0.78 10.52 -8.69
CA LEU A 71 -0.35 10.81 -7.33
C LEU A 71 -0.72 12.26 -7.01
N TYR A 72 -1.49 12.40 -5.95
CA TYR A 72 -1.87 13.67 -5.38
C TYR A 72 -1.10 13.91 -4.09
N MET A 73 -0.62 15.15 -3.88
CA MET A 73 0.10 15.52 -2.67
C MET A 73 -0.46 16.80 -2.08
N GLY A 74 -0.77 16.77 -0.79
CA GLY A 74 -1.10 17.93 0.02
C GLY A 74 0.04 18.26 0.98
N LEU A 75 0.30 19.56 1.19
CA LEU A 75 1.19 20.05 2.23
C LEU A 75 0.47 21.06 3.12
N THR A 76 0.68 20.92 4.42
CA THR A 76 0.19 21.88 5.42
C THR A 76 1.32 22.25 6.37
N GLN A 77 1.56 23.54 6.55
CA GLN A 77 2.61 24.04 7.42
C GLN A 77 2.11 25.22 8.26
N ARG A 78 2.31 25.17 9.56
CA ARG A 78 2.15 26.35 10.43
C ARG A 78 3.44 27.17 10.38
N THR A 79 3.36 28.38 9.84
CA THR A 79 4.49 29.30 9.81
C THR A 79 4.75 29.92 11.19
N GLN A 80 5.95 30.50 11.38
CA GLN A 80 6.33 31.17 12.65
C GLN A 80 5.40 32.32 13.04
N GLN A 81 4.71 32.91 12.07
CA GLN A 81 3.72 33.98 12.31
C GLN A 81 2.33 33.45 12.64
N GLY A 82 2.20 32.12 12.87
CA GLY A 82 0.93 31.46 13.17
C GLY A 82 0.00 31.30 11.96
N ARG A 83 0.40 31.75 10.78
CA ARG A 83 -0.36 31.57 9.54
C ARG A 83 -0.25 30.13 9.06
N LEU A 84 -1.28 29.65 8.40
CA LEU A 84 -1.30 28.32 7.80
C LEU A 84 -0.93 28.46 6.31
N ALA A 85 0.15 27.81 5.90
CA ALA A 85 0.48 27.59 4.49
C ALA A 85 -0.09 26.21 4.12
N GLN A 86 -0.93 26.18 3.10
CA GLN A 86 -1.50 24.97 2.54
C GLN A 86 -1.33 24.99 1.03
N GLY A 87 -1.13 23.83 0.45
CA GLY A 87 -1.00 23.70 -0.98
C GLY A 87 -1.10 22.26 -1.42
N PHE A 88 -1.19 22.06 -2.71
CA PHE A 88 -1.27 20.75 -3.31
C PHE A 88 -0.51 20.67 -4.61
N GLY A 89 -0.15 19.45 -4.98
CA GLY A 89 0.47 19.09 -6.24
C GLY A 89 -0.15 17.80 -6.78
N PHE A 90 0.09 17.56 -8.05
CA PHE A 90 -0.45 16.40 -8.76
C PHE A 90 0.52 15.97 -9.85
N THR A 91 0.60 14.66 -10.11
CA THR A 91 1.25 14.07 -11.28
C THR A 91 0.49 12.83 -11.74
N ASP A 92 0.43 12.62 -13.03
CA ASP A 92 -0.10 11.43 -13.69
C ASP A 92 1.01 10.61 -14.40
N ASP A 93 2.26 11.01 -14.21
CA ASP A 93 3.44 10.29 -14.71
C ASP A 93 3.74 9.10 -13.79
N ILE A 94 2.88 8.08 -13.85
CA ILE A 94 2.93 6.88 -13.01
C ILE A 94 3.28 5.66 -13.87
N VAL A 95 4.25 4.88 -13.40
CA VAL A 95 4.68 3.61 -14.00
C VAL A 95 4.46 2.49 -13.00
N CYS A 96 3.76 1.41 -13.39
CA CYS A 96 3.51 0.24 -12.56
C CYS A 96 4.15 -1.00 -13.19
N ASP A 97 5.37 -1.30 -12.79
CA ASP A 97 6.15 -2.45 -13.27
C ASP A 97 6.62 -3.38 -12.14
N GLY A 98 6.13 -3.13 -10.91
CA GLY A 98 6.52 -3.88 -9.72
C GLY A 98 7.81 -3.40 -9.08
N THR A 99 8.45 -2.35 -9.63
CA THR A 99 9.69 -1.77 -9.07
C THR A 99 9.44 -0.39 -8.44
N PRO A 100 10.28 0.06 -7.50
CA PRO A 100 10.17 1.40 -6.93
C PRO A 100 10.48 2.49 -7.98
N HIS A 101 9.60 3.49 -8.08
CA HIS A 101 9.80 4.70 -8.88
C HIS A 101 9.76 5.94 -8.00
N THR A 102 10.55 6.95 -8.35
CA THR A 102 10.54 8.25 -7.65
C THR A 102 10.14 9.34 -8.62
N VAL A 103 9.10 10.09 -8.28
CA VAL A 103 8.65 11.28 -8.99
C VAL A 103 8.80 12.52 -8.12
N ILE A 104 8.99 13.67 -8.75
CA ILE A 104 9.00 14.94 -8.04
C ILE A 104 7.63 15.60 -8.19
N VAL A 105 6.91 15.70 -7.09
CA VAL A 105 5.63 16.40 -7.06
C VAL A 105 5.86 17.84 -6.65
N ARG A 106 5.48 18.78 -7.53
CA ARG A 106 5.54 20.21 -7.22
C ARG A 106 4.25 20.64 -6.55
N VAL A 107 4.36 21.06 -5.30
CA VAL A 107 3.26 21.58 -4.50
C VAL A 107 3.30 23.09 -4.51
N THR A 108 2.19 23.73 -4.90
CA THR A 108 2.04 25.20 -4.88
C THR A 108 1.08 25.64 -3.79
N PRO A 109 1.32 26.79 -3.12
CA PRO A 109 0.39 27.34 -2.15
C PRO A 109 -0.98 27.59 -2.79
N ASP A 110 -2.02 27.18 -2.08
CA ASP A 110 -3.39 27.37 -2.52
C ASP A 110 -3.85 28.81 -2.28
N ALA A 111 -4.26 29.49 -3.32
CA ALA A 111 -4.77 30.86 -3.28
C ALA A 111 -6.05 30.99 -2.44
N PHE A 112 -6.89 29.97 -2.39
CA PHE A 112 -8.10 29.92 -1.55
C PHE A 112 -7.77 30.06 -0.05
N PHE A 113 -6.64 29.51 0.39
CA PHE A 113 -6.13 29.62 1.76
C PHE A 113 -5.17 30.83 1.92
N GLY A 114 -5.28 31.83 1.03
CA GLY A 114 -4.54 33.06 1.10
C GLY A 114 -3.13 33.01 0.52
N GLY A 115 -2.76 31.97 -0.20
CA GLY A 115 -1.49 31.88 -0.94
C GLY A 115 -0.24 32.04 -0.06
N VAL A 116 -0.27 31.57 1.19
CA VAL A 116 0.85 31.71 2.12
C VAL A 116 2.02 30.87 1.65
N ALA A 117 3.17 31.50 1.39
CA ALA A 117 4.38 30.83 0.96
C ALA A 117 4.90 29.88 2.06
N PHE A 118 5.36 28.71 1.65
CA PHE A 118 6.04 27.76 2.53
C PHE A 118 7.38 28.29 3.02
N LYS A 119 7.83 27.80 4.16
CA LYS A 119 9.10 28.17 4.80
C LYS A 119 9.91 26.94 5.14
N SER A 120 11.21 27.09 5.36
CA SER A 120 12.03 26.02 5.92
C SER A 120 11.48 25.61 7.29
N GLY A 121 11.43 24.32 7.56
CA GLY A 121 10.89 23.75 8.81
C GLY A 121 10.11 22.47 8.57
N VAL A 122 9.25 22.12 9.53
CA VAL A 122 8.41 20.93 9.48
C VAL A 122 7.08 21.26 8.79
N ALA A 123 6.60 20.37 7.97
CA ALA A 123 5.27 20.41 7.35
C ALA A 123 4.64 19.02 7.42
N LEU A 124 3.32 18.95 7.57
CA LEU A 124 2.56 17.73 7.37
C LEU A 124 2.36 17.54 5.86
N ALA A 125 2.80 16.40 5.36
CA ALA A 125 2.62 15.97 3.99
C ALA A 125 1.63 14.82 3.93
N THR A 126 0.76 14.83 2.94
CA THR A 126 -0.13 13.70 2.63
C THR A 126 0.03 13.38 1.15
N ALA A 127 0.42 12.15 0.84
CA ALA A 127 0.50 11.64 -0.51
C ALA A 127 -0.55 10.56 -0.71
N THR A 128 -1.30 10.64 -1.80
CA THR A 128 -2.30 9.64 -2.18
C THR A 128 -2.01 9.16 -3.60
N LEU A 129 -1.66 7.89 -3.71
CA LEU A 129 -1.49 7.20 -4.98
C LEU A 129 -2.78 6.47 -5.32
N VAL A 130 -3.29 6.71 -6.51
CA VAL A 130 -4.45 6.00 -7.06
C VAL A 130 -4.02 5.33 -8.35
N VAL A 131 -4.19 4.02 -8.44
CA VAL A 131 -3.83 3.23 -9.62
C VAL A 131 -4.94 2.25 -9.98
N ARG A 132 -5.13 2.04 -11.27
CA ARG A 132 -5.96 0.98 -11.81
C ARG A 132 -5.20 0.25 -12.90
N LEU A 133 -4.98 -1.04 -12.69
CA LEU A 133 -4.40 -1.95 -13.66
C LEU A 133 -5.50 -2.67 -14.43
N GLU A 134 -5.22 -3.13 -15.64
CA GLU A 134 -6.16 -3.89 -16.45
C GLU A 134 -6.53 -5.21 -15.73
N GLY A 135 -7.84 -5.50 -15.66
CA GLY A 135 -8.36 -6.69 -14.99
C GLY A 135 -8.44 -6.59 -13.45
N PHE A 136 -8.02 -5.46 -12.85
CA PHE A 136 -8.05 -5.26 -11.40
C PHE A 136 -8.98 -4.11 -10.99
N THR A 137 -9.31 -4.06 -9.70
CA THR A 137 -10.01 -2.94 -9.09
C THR A 137 -9.08 -1.74 -8.93
N THR A 138 -9.64 -0.54 -8.75
CA THR A 138 -8.85 0.64 -8.39
C THR A 138 -8.28 0.45 -6.99
N GLU A 139 -6.98 0.64 -6.85
CA GLU A 139 -6.28 0.63 -5.58
C GLU A 139 -5.91 2.06 -5.18
N VAL A 140 -5.99 2.33 -3.88
CA VAL A 140 -5.67 3.63 -3.30
C VAL A 140 -4.79 3.42 -2.09
N GLU A 141 -3.62 4.05 -2.09
CA GLU A 141 -2.73 4.11 -0.94
C GLU A 141 -2.55 5.56 -0.52
N SER A 142 -2.69 5.83 0.78
CA SER A 142 -2.54 7.18 1.32
C SER A 142 -1.67 7.17 2.57
N VAL A 143 -0.63 7.98 2.54
CA VAL A 143 0.33 8.17 3.64
C VAL A 143 0.33 9.62 4.08
N SER A 144 0.35 9.84 5.40
CA SER A 144 0.48 11.18 5.99
C SER A 144 1.61 11.18 7.01
N GLU A 145 2.59 12.06 6.84
CA GLU A 145 3.74 12.15 7.74
C GLU A 145 4.31 13.57 7.81
N GLU A 146 5.08 13.82 8.85
CA GLU A 146 5.83 15.07 8.98
C GLU A 146 7.12 14.98 8.17
N ILE A 147 7.29 15.92 7.25
CA ILE A 147 8.51 16.07 6.44
C ILE A 147 9.24 17.38 6.76
N ARG A 148 10.52 17.42 6.42
CA ARG A 148 11.29 18.66 6.48
C ARG A 148 11.27 19.39 5.14
N LEU A 149 11.02 20.71 5.19
CA LEU A 149 11.21 21.60 4.07
C LEU A 149 12.55 22.30 4.21
N ARG A 150 13.36 22.29 3.14
CA ARG A 150 14.69 22.90 3.09
C ARG A 150 14.77 23.88 1.92
N ALA A 151 15.65 24.89 2.07
CA ALA A 151 15.99 25.83 0.99
C ALA A 151 16.86 25.17 -0.08
#